data_0247b61eeb7da3fd687fecc5ae19c43d
#
_entry.id   0247b61eeb7da3fd687fecc5ae19c43d
#
_cell.length_a   1.000
_cell.length_b   1.000
_cell.length_c   1.000
_cell.angle_alpha   90.00
_cell.angle_beta   90.00
_cell.angle_gamma   90.00
#
_symmetry.space_group_name_H-M   'P 1'
#
loop_
_entity.id
_entity.type
_entity.pdbx_description
1 polymer ?
#
loop_
_entity_poly.entity_id
_entity_poly.type
_entity_poly.pdbx_seq_one_letter_code
_entity_poly.pdbx_strand_id
1 'polypeptide(L)'
;MTYIQERGSTHVYHVNRMSKEEMDHMISLCVHDQPAYCVAACPFKVDTKEMLFYASKGNFKKALAIYEKITPFPMILCDGCTAPCEDKCKLCELGDGISIREVERAIVRYGESSKRSSVFRMRKKKKAAIFGSGLFVLFLAGELERKMYPATVYCQEEDYAEYIAAAAAHLSEADCKNEAKRLKAMDLTFEFGCSLDPVFIREKMKLADVVCASEEIAQKLAPEEAADTEIMLREQAGIVSGVTQSVMDAAFAAKRAALTVDLLAQNLSPHGNRGSEGAVTTKLYTNTEGIKGSERIPCGADGYSKEEAVEEAERCIQCHCDECMKSCVYLS
;
A
#
# COMPACT_ATOMS: atom_id res chain seq x y z
N MET A 1 -4.89 -51.20 -4.05
CA MET A 1 -4.52 -50.78 -5.41
C MET A 1 -5.67 -51.08 -6.35
N THR A 2 -6.20 -50.11 -7.03
CA THR A 2 -7.25 -50.31 -8.03
C THR A 2 -6.62 -50.13 -9.41
N TYR A 3 -6.78 -51.13 -10.28
CA TYR A 3 -6.27 -51.07 -11.66
C TYR A 3 -7.39 -50.59 -12.55
N ILE A 4 -7.11 -49.56 -13.34
CA ILE A 4 -8.01 -49.08 -14.41
C ILE A 4 -7.31 -49.42 -15.73
N GLN A 5 -7.96 -50.26 -16.55
CA GLN A 5 -7.49 -50.60 -17.89
C GLN A 5 -8.46 -50.03 -18.90
N GLU A 6 -7.96 -49.13 -19.76
CA GLU A 6 -8.74 -48.65 -20.91
C GLU A 6 -8.83 -49.75 -21.97
N ARG A 7 -10.03 -49.92 -22.56
CA ARG A 7 -10.23 -50.92 -23.62
C ARG A 7 -9.34 -50.61 -24.84
N GLY A 8 -8.40 -51.52 -25.07
CA GLY A 8 -7.46 -51.41 -26.21
C GLY A 8 -6.08 -50.84 -25.87
N SER A 9 -5.83 -50.47 -24.61
CA SER A 9 -4.51 -50.02 -24.16
C SER A 9 -3.75 -51.18 -23.52
N THR A 10 -2.46 -51.31 -23.83
CA THR A 10 -1.53 -52.21 -23.13
C THR A 10 -0.96 -51.60 -21.86
N HIS A 11 -1.29 -50.34 -21.57
CA HIS A 11 -0.80 -49.66 -20.41
C HIS A 11 -1.73 -49.88 -19.22
N VAL A 12 -1.17 -50.38 -18.12
CA VAL A 12 -1.85 -50.53 -16.83
C VAL A 12 -1.49 -49.37 -15.96
N TYR A 13 -2.47 -48.53 -15.65
CA TYR A 13 -2.28 -47.39 -14.75
C TYR A 13 -2.48 -47.82 -13.29
N HIS A 14 -1.47 -47.59 -12.48
CA HIS A 14 -1.58 -47.77 -11.02
C HIS A 14 -2.14 -46.51 -10.41
N VAL A 15 -3.38 -46.54 -9.93
CA VAL A 15 -3.97 -45.43 -9.19
C VAL A 15 -3.78 -45.70 -7.70
N ASN A 16 -2.84 -44.99 -7.08
CA ASN A 16 -2.74 -44.97 -5.62
C ASN A 16 -3.86 -44.09 -5.07
N ARG A 17 -4.76 -44.69 -4.29
CA ARG A 17 -5.76 -43.91 -3.55
C ARG A 17 -5.11 -43.45 -2.25
N MET A 18 -4.98 -42.18 -2.08
CA MET A 18 -4.58 -41.56 -0.83
C MET A 18 -5.72 -41.73 0.19
N SER A 19 -5.37 -41.99 1.43
CA SER A 19 -6.31 -41.91 2.56
C SER A 19 -6.73 -40.44 2.77
N LYS A 20 -7.80 -40.23 3.52
CA LYS A 20 -8.22 -38.87 3.86
C LYS A 20 -7.14 -38.15 4.67
N GLU A 21 -6.49 -38.82 5.58
CA GLU A 21 -5.42 -38.28 6.42
C GLU A 21 -4.21 -37.85 5.58
N GLU A 22 -3.80 -38.69 4.61
CA GLU A 22 -2.72 -38.34 3.66
C GLU A 22 -3.10 -37.13 2.81
N MET A 23 -4.34 -37.04 2.33
CA MET A 23 -4.82 -35.91 1.55
C MET A 23 -4.89 -34.64 2.39
N ASP A 24 -5.42 -34.71 3.61
CA ASP A 24 -5.47 -33.56 4.52
C ASP A 24 -4.06 -33.08 4.88
N HIS A 25 -3.11 -34.02 5.07
CA HIS A 25 -1.70 -33.66 5.28
C HIS A 25 -1.11 -32.94 4.05
N MET A 26 -1.31 -33.46 2.83
CA MET A 26 -0.82 -32.82 1.61
C MET A 26 -1.44 -31.43 1.39
N ILE A 27 -2.73 -31.26 1.68
CA ILE A 27 -3.39 -29.97 1.64
C ILE A 27 -2.76 -28.99 2.63
N SER A 28 -2.41 -29.45 3.84
CA SER A 28 -1.79 -28.60 4.85
C SER A 28 -0.38 -28.10 4.47
N LEU A 29 0.29 -28.80 3.56
CA LEU A 29 1.60 -28.39 3.02
C LEU A 29 1.48 -27.44 1.84
N CYS A 30 0.27 -27.20 1.34
CA CYS A 30 0.05 -26.34 0.17
C CYS A 30 0.40 -24.89 0.47
N VAL A 31 1.19 -24.28 -0.39
CA VAL A 31 1.64 -22.87 -0.29
C VAL A 31 1.18 -22.03 -1.48
N HIS A 32 0.16 -22.45 -2.21
CA HIS A 32 -0.32 -21.78 -3.42
C HIS A 32 -0.86 -20.36 -3.17
N ASP A 33 -1.33 -20.09 -1.96
CA ASP A 33 -1.87 -18.80 -1.51
C ASP A 33 -0.80 -17.83 -0.99
N GLN A 34 0.45 -18.28 -0.95
CA GLN A 34 1.55 -17.41 -0.53
C GLN A 34 1.76 -16.26 -1.52
N PRO A 35 1.98 -15.03 -1.01
CA PRO A 35 2.19 -13.87 -1.87
C PRO A 35 3.49 -14.00 -2.69
N ALA A 36 3.52 -13.41 -3.89
CA ALA A 36 4.75 -13.27 -4.66
C ALA A 36 5.82 -12.52 -3.86
N TYR A 37 7.10 -12.76 -4.16
CA TYR A 37 8.23 -12.22 -3.39
C TYR A 37 8.19 -10.69 -3.27
N CYS A 38 7.87 -9.98 -4.35
CA CYS A 38 7.73 -8.52 -4.35
C CYS A 38 6.54 -8.04 -3.49
N VAL A 39 5.42 -8.76 -3.51
CA VAL A 39 4.25 -8.46 -2.68
C VAL A 39 4.55 -8.69 -1.20
N ALA A 40 5.24 -9.80 -0.89
CA ALA A 40 5.64 -10.14 0.48
C ALA A 40 6.60 -9.10 1.09
N ALA A 41 7.54 -8.61 0.28
CA ALA A 41 8.53 -7.61 0.69
C ALA A 41 7.94 -6.21 0.86
N CYS A 42 6.82 -5.90 0.21
CA CYS A 42 6.18 -4.60 0.30
C CYS A 42 5.48 -4.42 1.66
N PRO A 43 5.84 -3.40 2.47
CA PRO A 43 5.17 -3.13 3.74
C PRO A 43 3.67 -2.84 3.57
N PHE A 44 3.28 -2.33 2.42
CA PHE A 44 1.91 -2.00 2.06
C PHE A 44 1.16 -3.15 1.38
N LYS A 45 1.85 -4.25 1.07
CA LYS A 45 1.29 -5.42 0.36
C LYS A 45 0.59 -5.03 -0.96
N VAL A 46 1.22 -4.12 -1.71
CA VAL A 46 0.76 -3.80 -3.07
C VAL A 46 0.76 -5.08 -3.90
N ASP A 47 -0.33 -5.38 -4.59
CA ASP A 47 -0.31 -6.48 -5.56
C ASP A 47 0.50 -6.09 -6.80
N THR A 48 1.82 -6.03 -6.58
CA THR A 48 2.80 -5.64 -7.59
C THR A 48 2.75 -6.56 -8.80
N LYS A 49 2.46 -7.84 -8.58
CA LYS A 49 2.35 -8.83 -9.68
C LYS A 49 1.19 -8.48 -10.61
N GLU A 50 -0.01 -8.26 -10.07
CA GLU A 50 -1.18 -7.88 -10.87
C GLU A 50 -0.98 -6.48 -11.49
N MET A 51 -0.38 -5.56 -10.76
CA MET A 51 -0.07 -4.22 -11.25
C MET A 51 0.87 -4.25 -12.47
N LEU A 52 1.98 -5.01 -12.40
CA LEU A 52 2.90 -5.21 -13.52
C LEU A 52 2.23 -5.93 -14.69
N PHE A 53 1.35 -6.89 -14.44
CA PHE A 53 0.57 -7.54 -15.48
C PHE A 53 -0.27 -6.54 -16.29
N TYR A 54 -0.99 -5.62 -15.62
CA TYR A 54 -1.75 -4.60 -16.35
C TYR A 54 -0.84 -3.57 -17.03
N ALA A 55 0.28 -3.20 -16.43
CA ALA A 55 1.26 -2.30 -17.03
C ALA A 55 1.83 -2.90 -18.33
N SER A 56 2.20 -4.19 -18.34
CA SER A 56 2.70 -4.90 -19.54
C SER A 56 1.68 -4.97 -20.69
N LYS A 57 0.41 -4.75 -20.40
CA LYS A 57 -0.65 -4.66 -21.43
C LYS A 57 -0.99 -3.19 -21.79
N GLY A 58 -0.18 -2.23 -21.33
CA GLY A 58 -0.43 -0.80 -21.52
C GLY A 58 -1.67 -0.29 -20.78
N ASN A 59 -2.26 -1.09 -19.89
CA ASN A 59 -3.47 -0.70 -19.14
C ASN A 59 -3.12 0.00 -17.82
N PHE A 60 -2.47 1.17 -17.94
CA PHE A 60 -2.06 1.98 -16.80
C PHE A 60 -3.22 2.36 -15.86
N LYS A 61 -4.43 2.53 -16.40
CA LYS A 61 -5.61 2.83 -15.60
C LYS A 61 -5.96 1.71 -14.62
N LYS A 62 -5.93 0.45 -15.06
CA LYS A 62 -6.18 -0.69 -14.16
C LYS A 62 -5.02 -0.88 -13.18
N ALA A 63 -3.78 -0.72 -13.64
CA ALA A 63 -2.60 -0.79 -12.80
C ALA A 63 -2.66 0.28 -11.68
N LEU A 64 -2.98 1.53 -12.01
CA LEU A 64 -3.16 2.61 -11.05
C LEU A 64 -4.26 2.31 -10.04
N ALA A 65 -5.38 1.73 -10.48
CA ALA A 65 -6.48 1.38 -9.58
C ALA A 65 -6.08 0.38 -8.49
N ILE A 66 -5.11 -0.50 -8.74
CA ILE A 66 -4.53 -1.40 -7.73
C ILE A 66 -3.75 -0.58 -6.70
N TYR A 67 -2.91 0.33 -7.16
CA TYR A 67 -2.08 1.16 -6.28
C TYR A 67 -2.92 2.15 -5.46
N GLU A 68 -3.96 2.75 -6.06
CA GLU A 68 -4.92 3.63 -5.37
C GLU A 68 -5.74 2.93 -4.27
N LYS A 69 -5.86 1.60 -4.29
CA LYS A 69 -6.43 0.84 -3.15
C LYS A 69 -5.53 0.90 -1.92
N ILE A 70 -4.24 1.10 -2.12
CA ILE A 70 -3.23 1.02 -1.06
C ILE A 70 -2.98 2.39 -0.44
N THR A 71 -2.90 3.44 -1.26
CA THR A 71 -2.56 4.78 -0.77
C THR A 71 -3.47 5.85 -1.38
N PRO A 72 -3.82 6.91 -0.63
CA PRO A 72 -4.54 8.06 -1.18
C PRO A 72 -3.65 8.95 -2.07
N PHE A 73 -2.32 8.91 -1.88
CA PHE A 73 -1.34 9.75 -2.58
C PHE A 73 -0.28 8.88 -3.28
N PRO A 74 -0.61 8.30 -4.44
CA PRO A 74 0.27 7.37 -5.14
C PRO A 74 1.63 7.96 -5.53
N MET A 75 1.68 9.20 -6.06
CA MET A 75 2.94 9.81 -6.49
C MET A 75 3.85 10.08 -5.30
N ILE A 76 3.32 10.61 -4.21
CA ILE A 76 4.11 10.88 -3.00
C ILE A 76 4.73 9.60 -2.47
N LEU A 77 3.94 8.50 -2.43
CA LEU A 77 4.42 7.22 -1.91
C LEU A 77 5.47 6.59 -2.84
N CYS A 78 5.22 6.49 -4.15
CA CYS A 78 6.15 5.82 -5.06
C CYS A 78 7.47 6.58 -5.22
N ASP A 79 7.44 7.91 -5.20
CA ASP A 79 8.67 8.72 -5.30
C ASP A 79 9.55 8.59 -4.06
N GLY A 80 8.93 8.55 -2.87
CA GLY A 80 9.63 8.35 -1.60
C GLY A 80 9.85 6.89 -1.21
N CYS A 81 9.52 5.92 -2.07
CA CYS A 81 9.67 4.49 -1.77
C CYS A 81 11.12 4.03 -1.95
N THR A 82 11.65 3.26 -0.99
CA THR A 82 12.96 2.62 -1.09
C THR A 82 12.96 1.34 -1.94
N ALA A 83 11.82 0.94 -2.49
CA ALA A 83 11.62 -0.21 -3.36
C ALA A 83 12.14 -1.56 -2.81
N PRO A 84 11.82 -1.98 -1.57
CA PRO A 84 12.30 -3.24 -1.01
C PRO A 84 11.80 -4.47 -1.81
N CYS A 85 10.78 -4.30 -2.62
CA CYS A 85 10.25 -5.32 -3.53
C CYS A 85 11.21 -5.64 -4.69
N GLU A 86 12.03 -4.70 -5.13
CA GLU A 86 13.00 -4.91 -6.22
C GLU A 86 14.10 -5.88 -5.79
N ASP A 87 14.63 -5.73 -4.57
CA ASP A 87 15.67 -6.61 -4.02
C ASP A 87 15.18 -8.07 -3.84
N LYS A 88 13.87 -8.27 -3.76
CA LYS A 88 13.23 -9.59 -3.62
C LYS A 88 12.63 -10.10 -4.93
N CYS A 89 12.83 -9.38 -6.03
CA CYS A 89 12.37 -9.86 -7.33
C CYS A 89 13.10 -11.16 -7.71
N LYS A 90 12.33 -12.18 -8.08
CA LYS A 90 12.89 -13.51 -8.42
C LYS A 90 13.84 -13.46 -9.62
N LEU A 91 13.67 -12.49 -10.52
CA LEU A 91 14.58 -12.28 -11.64
C LEU A 91 16.00 -11.90 -11.23
N CYS A 92 16.20 -11.37 -10.02
CA CYS A 92 17.56 -11.08 -9.50
C CYS A 92 18.46 -12.33 -9.43
N GLU A 93 17.89 -13.53 -9.46
CA GLU A 93 18.66 -14.79 -9.50
C GLU A 93 19.16 -15.11 -10.92
N LEU A 94 18.62 -14.48 -11.96
CA LEU A 94 18.90 -14.75 -13.37
C LEU A 94 19.59 -13.57 -14.09
N GLY A 95 19.52 -12.38 -13.52
CA GLY A 95 20.01 -11.13 -14.09
C GLY A 95 19.51 -9.96 -13.26
N ASP A 96 19.00 -8.92 -13.95
CA ASP A 96 18.43 -7.77 -13.25
C ASP A 96 16.97 -8.00 -12.87
N GLY A 97 16.63 -7.67 -11.61
CA GLY A 97 15.24 -7.59 -11.16
C GLY A 97 14.47 -6.50 -11.91
N ILE A 98 13.14 -6.49 -11.79
CA ILE A 98 12.29 -5.45 -12.39
C ILE A 98 12.52 -4.11 -11.66
N SER A 99 12.59 -3.01 -12.40
CA SER A 99 12.56 -1.63 -11.86
C SER A 99 11.13 -1.25 -11.45
N ILE A 100 10.64 -1.87 -10.38
CA ILE A 100 9.23 -1.81 -9.97
C ILE A 100 8.84 -0.36 -9.65
N ARG A 101 9.68 0.38 -8.93
CA ARG A 101 9.41 1.78 -8.56
C ARG A 101 9.27 2.68 -9.80
N GLU A 102 10.11 2.51 -10.81
CA GLU A 102 10.03 3.32 -12.01
C GLU A 102 8.78 2.98 -12.84
N VAL A 103 8.38 1.71 -12.87
CA VAL A 103 7.10 1.31 -13.46
C VAL A 103 5.92 1.88 -12.67
N GLU A 104 5.97 1.89 -11.32
CA GLU A 104 4.96 2.53 -10.47
C GLU A 104 4.83 4.04 -10.77
N ARG A 105 5.95 4.76 -10.89
CA ARG A 105 5.97 6.18 -11.27
C ARG A 105 5.32 6.41 -12.64
N ALA A 106 5.63 5.56 -13.62
CA ALA A 106 5.00 5.61 -14.95
C ALA A 106 3.49 5.32 -14.85
N ILE A 107 3.09 4.34 -14.06
CA ILE A 107 1.67 4.01 -13.83
C ILE A 107 0.92 5.22 -13.24
N VAL A 108 1.50 5.89 -12.25
CA VAL A 108 0.88 7.06 -11.63
C VAL A 108 0.82 8.25 -12.60
N ARG A 109 1.89 8.44 -13.38
CA ARG A 109 1.99 9.55 -14.35
C ARG A 109 1.04 9.39 -15.53
N TYR A 110 0.89 8.19 -16.08
CA TYR A 110 0.13 7.91 -17.29
C TYR A 110 -1.23 7.27 -17.04
N GLY A 111 -1.47 6.79 -15.83
CA GLY A 111 -2.76 6.23 -15.44
C GLY A 111 -3.78 7.34 -15.19
N GLU A 112 -5.00 7.11 -15.66
CA GLU A 112 -6.12 7.97 -15.30
C GLU A 112 -6.77 7.44 -14.02
N SER A 113 -6.81 8.28 -12.98
CA SER A 113 -7.52 7.94 -11.75
C SER A 113 -8.98 7.67 -12.05
N SER A 114 -9.48 6.52 -11.61
CA SER A 114 -10.90 6.23 -11.70
C SER A 114 -11.63 7.14 -10.70
N LYS A 115 -12.57 7.98 -11.19
CA LYS A 115 -13.45 8.75 -10.30
C LYS A 115 -14.15 7.78 -9.37
N ARG A 116 -13.90 7.88 -8.07
CA ARG A 116 -14.62 7.10 -7.08
C ARG A 116 -16.09 7.49 -7.15
N SER A 117 -16.95 6.56 -7.58
CA SER A 117 -18.39 6.79 -7.58
C SER A 117 -18.85 6.92 -6.12
N SER A 118 -19.23 8.12 -5.73
CA SER A 118 -19.68 8.45 -4.36
C SER A 118 -21.15 8.05 -4.08
N VAL A 119 -21.86 7.50 -5.06
CA VAL A 119 -23.33 7.40 -5.08
C VAL A 119 -23.94 6.58 -3.93
N PHE A 120 -23.16 5.74 -3.24
CA PHE A 120 -23.66 4.89 -2.14
C PHE A 120 -22.76 4.84 -0.89
N ARG A 121 -21.85 5.81 -0.71
CA ARG A 121 -20.99 5.82 0.48
C ARG A 121 -21.65 6.62 1.61
N MET A 122 -22.08 5.93 2.67
CA MET A 122 -22.55 6.59 3.88
C MET A 122 -21.37 7.10 4.71
N ARG A 123 -21.32 8.40 4.95
CA ARG A 123 -20.35 9.00 5.88
C ARG A 123 -20.59 8.50 7.31
N LYS A 124 -19.52 8.30 8.03
CA LYS A 124 -19.57 8.02 9.47
C LYS A 124 -20.07 9.26 10.22
N LYS A 125 -20.66 9.05 11.39
CA LYS A 125 -21.23 10.15 12.20
C LYS A 125 -20.18 10.92 12.98
N LYS A 126 -19.11 10.22 13.39
CA LYS A 126 -18.02 10.75 14.18
C LYS A 126 -17.08 11.60 13.33
N LYS A 127 -16.62 12.71 13.87
CA LYS A 127 -15.80 13.71 13.18
C LYS A 127 -14.37 13.69 13.69
N ALA A 128 -13.41 13.84 12.80
CA ALA A 128 -12.01 14.00 13.14
C ALA A 128 -11.55 15.45 12.92
N ALA A 129 -10.79 16.00 13.86
CA ALA A 129 -10.03 17.23 13.67
C ALA A 129 -8.56 16.88 13.50
N ILE A 130 -7.91 17.42 12.48
CA ILE A 130 -6.51 17.18 12.16
C ILE A 130 -5.80 18.54 12.20
N PHE A 131 -4.74 18.64 13.01
CA PHE A 131 -4.00 19.89 13.18
C PHE A 131 -2.59 19.79 12.64
N GLY A 132 -2.21 20.74 11.80
CA GLY A 132 -0.88 20.89 11.22
C GLY A 132 -0.73 20.33 9.81
N SER A 133 0.51 20.23 9.37
CA SER A 133 0.93 19.79 8.04
C SER A 133 2.02 18.73 8.15
N GLY A 134 2.49 18.25 7.00
CA GLY A 134 3.50 17.22 6.86
C GLY A 134 2.94 15.88 6.40
N LEU A 135 3.84 14.96 6.04
CA LEU A 135 3.48 13.69 5.41
C LEU A 135 2.51 12.85 6.25
N PHE A 136 2.74 12.74 7.56
CA PHE A 136 1.89 11.94 8.43
C PHE A 136 0.43 12.41 8.40
N VAL A 137 0.19 13.71 8.64
CA VAL A 137 -1.17 14.27 8.67
C VAL A 137 -1.82 14.27 7.31
N LEU A 138 -1.04 14.48 6.24
CA LEU A 138 -1.52 14.38 4.86
C LEU A 138 -2.03 12.96 4.55
N PHE A 139 -1.20 11.94 4.78
CA PHE A 139 -1.62 10.55 4.57
C PHE A 139 -2.78 10.17 5.48
N LEU A 140 -2.77 10.60 6.74
CA LEU A 140 -3.86 10.33 7.69
C LEU A 140 -5.19 10.94 7.22
N ALA A 141 -5.19 12.19 6.75
CA ALA A 141 -6.38 12.83 6.20
C ALA A 141 -6.97 12.01 5.04
N GLY A 142 -6.11 11.58 4.11
CA GLY A 142 -6.52 10.72 2.99
C GLY A 142 -7.02 9.35 3.42
N GLU A 143 -6.41 8.71 4.42
CA GLU A 143 -6.89 7.42 4.95
C GLU A 143 -8.22 7.56 5.69
N LEU A 144 -8.46 8.66 6.39
CA LEU A 144 -9.75 8.94 7.04
C LEU A 144 -10.86 9.20 6.02
N GLU A 145 -10.56 9.93 4.92
CA GLU A 145 -11.50 10.07 3.80
C GLU A 145 -11.88 8.71 3.21
N ARG A 146 -10.89 7.84 3.00
CA ARG A 146 -11.13 6.47 2.51
C ARG A 146 -12.02 5.65 3.45
N LYS A 147 -11.89 5.85 4.75
CA LYS A 147 -12.74 5.23 5.80
C LYS A 147 -14.08 5.96 6.00
N MET A 148 -14.36 7.01 5.21
CA MET A 148 -15.59 7.79 5.23
C MET A 148 -15.80 8.61 6.53
N TYR A 149 -14.72 8.98 7.21
CA TYR A 149 -14.79 9.92 8.33
C TYR A 149 -14.86 11.35 7.81
N PRO A 150 -15.85 12.16 8.25
CA PRO A 150 -15.77 13.60 8.09
C PRO A 150 -14.55 14.12 8.84
N ALA A 151 -13.59 14.68 8.12
CA ALA A 151 -12.39 15.22 8.72
C ALA A 151 -12.18 16.68 8.30
N THR A 152 -11.78 17.52 9.28
CA THR A 152 -11.38 18.90 9.04
C THR A 152 -9.90 19.05 9.35
N VAL A 153 -9.15 19.53 8.36
CA VAL A 153 -7.71 19.82 8.47
C VAL A 153 -7.54 21.30 8.73
N TYR A 154 -6.90 21.64 9.85
CA TYR A 154 -6.52 22.99 10.24
C TYR A 154 -5.02 23.16 10.02
N CYS A 155 -4.61 24.07 9.14
CA CYS A 155 -3.22 24.23 8.75
C CYS A 155 -2.85 25.72 8.57
N GLN A 156 -1.53 25.99 8.59
CA GLN A 156 -1.00 27.36 8.47
C GLN A 156 -0.85 27.80 7.02
N GLU A 157 -0.71 26.84 6.11
CA GLU A 157 -0.58 27.08 4.67
C GLU A 157 -1.81 27.79 4.13
N GLU A 158 -1.64 28.52 3.02
CA GLU A 158 -2.70 29.37 2.44
C GLU A 158 -3.59 28.61 1.44
N ASP A 159 -3.07 27.49 0.87
CA ASP A 159 -3.81 26.69 -0.10
C ASP A 159 -3.30 25.25 -0.21
N TYR A 160 -3.98 24.45 -1.05
CA TYR A 160 -3.63 23.03 -1.30
C TYR A 160 -2.24 22.85 -1.92
N ALA A 161 -1.78 23.81 -2.74
CA ALA A 161 -0.49 23.68 -3.42
C ALA A 161 0.65 23.90 -2.43
N GLU A 162 0.54 24.90 -1.57
CA GLU A 162 1.49 25.16 -0.49
C GLU A 162 1.49 24.01 0.52
N TYR A 163 0.32 23.49 0.90
CA TYR A 163 0.20 22.36 1.82
C TYR A 163 0.91 21.10 1.29
N ILE A 164 0.74 20.76 0.00
CA ILE A 164 1.43 19.63 -0.61
C ILE A 164 2.94 19.90 -0.73
N ALA A 165 3.35 21.11 -1.14
CA ALA A 165 4.76 21.47 -1.27
C ALA A 165 5.48 21.39 0.08
N ALA A 166 4.85 21.84 1.16
CA ALA A 166 5.39 21.74 2.51
C ALA A 166 5.48 20.27 3.01
N ALA A 167 4.47 19.45 2.69
CA ALA A 167 4.44 18.05 3.14
C ALA A 167 5.36 17.14 2.31
N ALA A 168 5.48 17.36 1.00
CA ALA A 168 6.14 16.48 0.04
C ALA A 168 7.22 17.20 -0.78
N ALA A 169 8.15 17.85 -0.11
CA ALA A 169 9.23 18.66 -0.72
C ALA A 169 10.20 17.86 -1.64
N HIS A 170 10.11 16.55 -1.65
CA HIS A 170 10.88 15.66 -2.54
C HIS A 170 10.30 15.57 -3.95
N LEU A 171 9.02 15.97 -4.15
CA LEU A 171 8.36 15.89 -5.44
C LEU A 171 8.77 17.04 -6.38
N SER A 172 8.65 16.81 -7.68
CA SER A 172 8.70 17.85 -8.69
C SER A 172 7.51 18.82 -8.54
N GLU A 173 7.67 20.08 -9.03
CA GLU A 173 6.58 21.05 -9.02
C GLU A 173 5.33 20.57 -9.78
N ALA A 174 5.52 19.82 -10.87
CA ALA A 174 4.43 19.25 -11.66
C ALA A 174 3.66 18.18 -10.86
N ASP A 175 4.38 17.32 -10.16
CA ASP A 175 3.80 16.25 -9.34
C ASP A 175 3.09 16.84 -8.10
N CYS A 176 3.67 17.88 -7.46
CA CYS A 176 3.01 18.63 -6.40
C CYS A 176 1.67 19.21 -6.86
N LYS A 177 1.62 19.82 -8.04
CA LYS A 177 0.37 20.34 -8.61
C LYS A 177 -0.69 19.26 -8.86
N ASN A 178 -0.25 18.07 -9.29
CA ASN A 178 -1.16 16.96 -9.53
C ASN A 178 -1.71 16.40 -8.22
N GLU A 179 -0.86 16.21 -7.20
CA GLU A 179 -1.29 15.76 -5.88
C GLU A 179 -2.16 16.81 -5.16
N ALA A 180 -1.91 18.11 -5.34
CA ALA A 180 -2.79 19.17 -4.83
C ALA A 180 -4.20 19.12 -5.48
N LYS A 181 -4.29 18.85 -6.79
CA LYS A 181 -5.59 18.61 -7.45
C LYS A 181 -6.29 17.37 -6.91
N ARG A 182 -5.52 16.29 -6.64
CA ARG A 182 -6.03 15.06 -6.04
C ARG A 182 -6.59 15.33 -4.65
N LEU A 183 -5.83 16.03 -3.80
CA LEU A 183 -6.25 16.40 -2.45
C LEU A 183 -7.52 17.27 -2.47
N LYS A 184 -7.58 18.26 -3.34
CA LYS A 184 -8.75 19.13 -3.51
C LYS A 184 -10.01 18.39 -3.94
N ALA A 185 -9.86 17.25 -4.66
CA ALA A 185 -10.97 16.42 -5.10
C ALA A 185 -11.49 15.44 -4.05
N MET A 186 -10.78 15.30 -2.90
CA MET A 186 -11.19 14.48 -1.77
C MET A 186 -12.31 15.14 -0.98
N ASP A 187 -13.11 14.31 -0.30
CA ASP A 187 -14.20 14.77 0.55
C ASP A 187 -13.70 15.14 1.97
N LEU A 188 -12.76 16.11 2.00
CA LEU A 188 -12.13 16.67 3.19
C LEU A 188 -12.43 18.16 3.30
N THR A 189 -12.57 18.65 4.51
CA THR A 189 -12.66 20.10 4.78
C THR A 189 -11.29 20.62 5.17
N PHE A 190 -10.85 21.72 4.56
CA PHE A 190 -9.63 22.42 4.92
C PHE A 190 -9.95 23.83 5.43
N GLU A 191 -9.38 24.18 6.57
CA GLU A 191 -9.31 25.55 7.08
C GLU A 191 -7.84 25.99 7.01
N PHE A 192 -7.54 26.81 6.00
CA PHE A 192 -6.21 27.34 5.70
C PHE A 192 -5.89 28.60 6.50
N GLY A 193 -4.62 29.00 6.61
CA GLY A 193 -4.18 30.23 7.27
C GLY A 193 -4.48 30.26 8.77
N CYS A 194 -4.62 29.08 9.43
CA CYS A 194 -4.97 29.01 10.84
C CYS A 194 -3.77 29.34 11.74
N SER A 195 -3.99 30.18 12.77
CA SER A 195 -3.03 30.29 13.87
C SER A 195 -3.16 29.04 14.75
N LEU A 196 -2.25 28.08 14.59
CA LEU A 196 -2.26 26.84 15.36
C LEU A 196 -1.71 27.04 16.80
N ASP A 197 -2.21 28.09 17.48
CA ASP A 197 -1.90 28.30 18.90
C ASP A 197 -2.75 27.40 19.83
N PRO A 198 -2.33 27.18 21.06
CA PRO A 198 -3.02 26.27 21.98
C PRO A 198 -4.47 26.64 22.30
N VAL A 199 -4.84 27.91 22.19
CA VAL A 199 -6.22 28.39 22.47
C VAL A 199 -7.12 27.99 21.31
N PHE A 200 -6.72 28.33 20.08
CA PHE A 200 -7.43 27.95 18.86
C PHE A 200 -7.61 26.42 18.78
N ILE A 201 -6.52 25.67 19.00
CA ILE A 201 -6.58 24.20 18.91
C ILE A 201 -7.58 23.64 19.93
N ARG A 202 -7.52 24.08 21.19
CA ARG A 202 -8.43 23.61 22.25
C ARG A 202 -9.90 23.94 21.96
N GLU A 203 -10.18 25.03 21.29
CA GLU A 203 -11.55 25.37 20.86
C GLU A 203 -12.03 24.42 19.77
N LYS A 204 -11.20 24.18 18.75
CA LYS A 204 -11.55 23.29 17.65
C LYS A 204 -11.63 21.82 18.06
N MET A 205 -10.81 21.38 19.02
CA MET A 205 -10.89 20.02 19.60
C MET A 205 -12.26 19.71 20.18
N LYS A 206 -12.96 20.69 20.77
CA LYS A 206 -14.31 20.49 21.32
C LYS A 206 -15.38 20.16 20.28
N LEU A 207 -15.09 20.41 19.00
CA LEU A 207 -16.01 20.18 17.87
C LEU A 207 -15.82 18.83 17.20
N ALA A 208 -14.82 18.07 17.64
CA ALA A 208 -14.46 16.77 17.06
C ALA A 208 -14.60 15.64 18.08
N ASP A 209 -14.86 14.44 17.57
CA ASP A 209 -14.91 13.24 18.40
C ASP A 209 -13.52 12.60 18.56
N VAL A 210 -12.65 12.80 17.59
CA VAL A 210 -11.25 12.31 17.60
C VAL A 210 -10.32 13.44 17.15
N VAL A 211 -9.21 13.58 17.84
CA VAL A 211 -8.19 14.61 17.60
C VAL A 211 -6.94 13.97 17.04
N CYS A 212 -6.46 14.50 15.92
CA CYS A 212 -5.21 14.12 15.28
C CYS A 212 -4.32 15.35 15.11
N ALA A 213 -3.01 15.18 15.21
CA ALA A 213 -2.09 16.31 15.07
C ALA A 213 -0.75 15.86 14.47
N SER A 214 -0.05 16.81 13.83
CA SER A 214 1.37 16.63 13.55
C SER A 214 2.14 16.45 14.86
N GLU A 215 3.28 15.78 14.82
CA GLU A 215 4.07 15.52 16.03
C GLU A 215 4.47 16.83 16.74
N GLU A 216 4.83 17.87 15.98
CA GLU A 216 5.18 19.17 16.53
C GLU A 216 4.05 19.76 17.38
N ILE A 217 2.82 19.70 16.88
CA ILE A 217 1.64 20.22 17.59
C ILE A 217 1.27 19.33 18.76
N ALA A 218 1.30 18.01 18.56
CA ALA A 218 1.01 17.07 19.65
C ALA A 218 1.99 17.22 20.81
N GLN A 219 3.26 17.45 20.54
CA GLN A 219 4.28 17.70 21.56
C GLN A 219 4.05 19.02 22.31
N LYS A 220 3.58 20.07 21.62
CA LYS A 220 3.23 21.35 22.29
C LYS A 220 2.01 21.19 23.21
N LEU A 221 1.06 20.31 22.87
CA LEU A 221 -0.15 20.07 23.65
C LEU A 221 0.06 19.10 24.80
N ALA A 222 0.93 18.12 24.64
CA ALA A 222 1.24 17.07 25.63
C ALA A 222 2.76 16.77 25.63
N PRO A 223 3.59 17.69 26.18
CA PRO A 223 5.04 17.59 26.10
C PRO A 223 5.63 16.42 26.90
N GLU A 224 4.94 15.98 27.94
CA GLU A 224 5.40 14.90 28.82
C GLU A 224 5.06 13.50 28.29
N GLU A 225 4.30 13.42 27.20
CA GLU A 225 3.81 12.15 26.68
C GLU A 225 4.28 11.91 25.22
N ALA A 226 5.00 10.82 24.99
CA ALA A 226 5.33 10.34 23.65
C ALA A 226 4.16 9.54 23.05
N ALA A 227 4.00 9.61 21.73
CA ALA A 227 3.05 8.75 21.05
C ALA A 227 3.54 7.29 21.07
N ASP A 228 2.64 6.36 21.36
CA ASP A 228 2.89 4.94 21.17
C ASP A 228 3.02 4.66 19.66
N THR A 229 4.10 3.99 19.27
CA THR A 229 4.44 3.75 17.86
C THR A 229 3.61 2.64 17.18
N GLU A 230 2.93 1.81 17.96
CA GLU A 230 2.04 0.77 17.41
C GLU A 230 0.64 1.31 17.14
N ILE A 231 0.14 2.12 18.05
CA ILE A 231 -1.22 2.67 17.96
C ILE A 231 -1.25 4.13 17.50
N MET A 232 -0.11 4.79 17.38
CA MET A 232 -0.01 6.22 17.00
C MET A 232 -0.86 7.12 17.90
N LEU A 233 -0.83 6.92 19.21
CA LEU A 233 -1.69 7.60 20.16
C LEU A 233 -0.89 8.09 21.39
N ARG A 234 -1.13 9.30 21.81
CA ARG A 234 -0.84 9.82 23.15
C ARG A 234 -2.07 9.53 24.01
N GLU A 235 -2.02 8.45 24.78
CA GLU A 235 -3.22 7.88 25.41
C GLU A 235 -3.84 8.81 26.45
N GLN A 236 -3.02 9.47 27.29
CA GLN A 236 -3.52 10.39 28.32
C GLN A 236 -4.09 11.67 27.71
N ALA A 237 -3.46 12.19 26.66
CA ALA A 237 -3.94 13.37 25.94
C ALA A 237 -5.09 13.06 24.96
N GLY A 238 -5.27 11.80 24.58
CA GLY A 238 -6.26 11.41 23.57
C GLY A 238 -5.95 11.95 22.17
N ILE A 239 -4.66 12.17 21.84
CA ILE A 239 -4.22 12.77 20.58
C ILE A 239 -3.55 11.71 19.72
N VAL A 240 -4.08 11.50 18.51
CA VAL A 240 -3.46 10.64 17.50
C VAL A 240 -2.35 11.41 16.81
N SER A 241 -1.10 10.94 16.96
CA SER A 241 0.10 11.54 16.35
C SER A 241 1.16 10.49 16.11
N GLY A 242 2.19 10.81 15.34
CA GLY A 242 3.31 9.90 15.10
C GLY A 242 4.55 10.60 14.58
N VAL A 243 5.70 10.17 15.09
CA VAL A 243 7.02 10.56 14.57
C VAL A 243 7.31 9.72 13.34
N THR A 244 7.73 10.36 12.25
CA THR A 244 8.04 9.70 10.99
C THR A 244 9.35 10.24 10.42
N GLN A 245 10.18 9.34 9.85
CA GLN A 245 11.49 9.67 9.32
C GLN A 245 11.57 9.61 7.81
N SER A 246 10.60 8.95 7.19
CA SER A 246 10.54 8.77 5.73
C SER A 246 9.10 8.83 5.23
N VAL A 247 8.95 8.93 3.90
CA VAL A 247 7.63 8.87 3.25
C VAL A 247 6.93 7.55 3.54
N MET A 248 7.67 6.44 3.50
CA MET A 248 7.12 5.12 3.79
C MET A 248 6.66 5.01 5.24
N ASP A 249 7.46 5.51 6.19
CA ASP A 249 7.07 5.52 7.60
C ASP A 249 5.81 6.37 7.82
N ALA A 250 5.73 7.53 7.18
CA ALA A 250 4.59 8.42 7.30
C ALA A 250 3.30 7.77 6.77
N ALA A 251 3.37 7.14 5.59
CA ALA A 251 2.24 6.44 5.00
C ALA A 251 1.80 5.24 5.85
N PHE A 252 2.75 4.50 6.42
CA PHE A 252 2.48 3.34 7.26
C PHE A 252 1.91 3.76 8.63
N ALA A 253 2.52 4.75 9.28
CA ALA A 253 2.03 5.33 10.52
C ALA A 253 0.61 5.90 10.37
N ALA A 254 0.33 6.57 9.25
CA ALA A 254 -1.01 7.09 8.96
C ALA A 254 -2.07 5.99 8.82
N LYS A 255 -1.74 4.84 8.24
CA LYS A 255 -2.64 3.67 8.19
C LYS A 255 -2.95 3.14 9.60
N ARG A 256 -1.93 3.01 10.44
CA ARG A 256 -2.07 2.62 11.85
C ARG A 256 -2.92 3.63 12.61
N ALA A 257 -2.64 4.92 12.44
CA ALA A 257 -3.39 6.01 13.05
C ALA A 257 -4.85 6.01 12.61
N ALA A 258 -5.14 5.79 11.33
CA ALA A 258 -6.50 5.71 10.82
C ALA A 258 -7.28 4.51 11.40
N LEU A 259 -6.61 3.41 11.74
CA LEU A 259 -7.23 2.31 12.48
C LEU A 259 -7.49 2.70 13.93
N THR A 260 -6.54 3.37 14.58
CA THR A 260 -6.74 3.91 15.94
C THR A 260 -7.94 4.86 16.00
N VAL A 261 -8.04 5.81 15.05
CA VAL A 261 -9.21 6.69 14.93
C VAL A 261 -10.50 5.88 14.79
N ASP A 262 -10.49 4.84 13.98
CA ASP A 262 -11.66 3.99 13.75
C ASP A 262 -12.09 3.23 15.02
N LEU A 263 -11.14 2.72 15.79
CA LEU A 263 -11.39 2.03 17.05
C LEU A 263 -11.90 3.02 18.14
N LEU A 264 -11.23 4.15 18.31
CA LEU A 264 -11.65 5.19 19.26
C LEU A 264 -13.05 5.72 18.95
N ALA A 265 -13.34 5.99 17.68
CA ALA A 265 -14.66 6.45 17.25
C ALA A 265 -15.79 5.45 17.53
N GLN A 266 -15.47 4.16 17.63
CA GLN A 266 -16.39 3.09 18.01
C GLN A 266 -16.37 2.77 19.51
N ASN A 267 -15.64 3.52 20.33
CA ASN A 267 -15.39 3.27 21.76
C ASN A 267 -14.78 1.88 22.02
N LEU A 268 -13.91 1.42 21.10
CA LEU A 268 -13.15 0.18 21.22
C LEU A 268 -11.72 0.50 21.69
N SER A 269 -11.05 -0.52 22.26
CA SER A 269 -9.65 -0.39 22.65
C SER A 269 -8.77 -0.11 21.44
N PRO A 270 -7.89 0.90 21.47
CA PRO A 270 -6.94 1.17 20.37
C PRO A 270 -5.93 0.04 20.16
N HIS A 271 -5.73 -0.83 21.16
CA HIS A 271 -4.88 -2.02 21.06
C HIS A 271 -5.60 -3.23 20.45
N GLY A 272 -6.81 -3.07 19.92
CA GLY A 272 -7.57 -4.14 19.25
C GLY A 272 -6.80 -4.76 18.09
N ASN A 273 -7.30 -5.91 17.61
CA ASN A 273 -6.65 -6.70 16.56
C ASN A 273 -6.21 -5.85 15.36
N ARG A 274 -4.90 -5.67 15.19
CA ARG A 274 -4.28 -4.88 14.13
C ARG A 274 -3.85 -5.72 12.92
N GLY A 275 -4.14 -7.00 12.91
CA GLY A 275 -3.75 -7.91 11.84
C GLY A 275 -2.24 -7.98 11.61
N SER A 276 -1.81 -8.69 10.58
CA SER A 276 -0.40 -8.72 10.16
C SER A 276 -0.09 -7.49 9.29
N GLU A 277 0.48 -6.47 9.89
CA GLU A 277 0.97 -5.27 9.20
C GLU A 277 2.44 -5.45 8.78
N GLY A 278 2.85 -4.68 7.75
CA GLY A 278 4.22 -4.67 7.28
C GLY A 278 4.58 -5.78 6.29
N ALA A 279 5.86 -5.84 5.95
CA ALA A 279 6.41 -6.88 5.09
C ALA A 279 6.33 -8.25 5.77
N VAL A 280 6.17 -9.29 4.96
CA VAL A 280 6.11 -10.68 5.42
C VAL A 280 7.12 -11.52 4.66
N THR A 281 7.45 -12.70 5.18
CA THR A 281 8.19 -13.71 4.42
C THR A 281 7.21 -14.57 3.64
N THR A 282 7.63 -15.00 2.44
CA THR A 282 6.86 -15.94 1.64
C THR A 282 7.55 -17.30 1.59
N LYS A 283 6.75 -18.36 1.55
CA LYS A 283 7.18 -19.72 1.28
C LYS A 283 6.95 -20.11 -0.18
N LEU A 284 6.56 -19.15 -1.03
CA LEU A 284 6.30 -19.39 -2.43
C LEU A 284 7.54 -20.01 -3.09
N TYR A 285 7.34 -21.03 -3.88
CA TYR A 285 8.34 -21.58 -4.78
C TYR A 285 7.91 -21.32 -6.23
N THR A 286 8.74 -20.61 -6.97
CA THR A 286 8.57 -20.39 -8.41
C THR A 286 9.76 -21.02 -9.13
N ASN A 287 9.49 -21.91 -10.09
CA ASN A 287 10.52 -22.50 -10.94
C ASN A 287 11.00 -21.43 -11.93
N THR A 288 12.32 -21.27 -12.00
CA THR A 288 13.00 -20.34 -12.94
C THR A 288 13.78 -21.08 -14.03
N GLU A 289 13.69 -22.40 -14.09
CA GLU A 289 14.37 -23.21 -15.10
C GLU A 289 13.86 -22.87 -16.49
N GLY A 290 14.77 -22.65 -17.43
CA GLY A 290 14.43 -22.25 -18.80
C GLY A 290 14.08 -20.77 -19.00
N ILE A 291 13.94 -19.98 -17.93
CA ILE A 291 13.75 -18.53 -18.02
C ILE A 291 15.10 -17.87 -18.31
N LYS A 292 15.16 -17.06 -19.35
CA LYS A 292 16.35 -16.27 -19.66
C LYS A 292 16.35 -14.98 -18.86
N GLY A 293 17.45 -14.71 -18.18
CA GLY A 293 17.70 -13.41 -17.58
C GLY A 293 17.81 -12.32 -18.65
N SER A 294 17.44 -11.11 -18.30
CA SER A 294 17.57 -9.92 -19.14
C SER A 294 18.00 -8.72 -18.30
N GLU A 295 18.60 -7.74 -18.93
CA GLU A 295 18.94 -6.47 -18.29
C GLU A 295 17.69 -5.60 -18.09
N ARG A 296 17.73 -4.68 -17.11
CA ARG A 296 16.71 -3.65 -16.92
C ARG A 296 16.65 -2.74 -18.14
N ILE A 297 15.45 -2.26 -18.46
CA ILE A 297 15.32 -1.17 -19.43
C ILE A 297 15.97 0.08 -18.84
N PRO A 298 16.89 0.74 -19.57
CA PRO A 298 17.54 1.95 -19.07
C PRO A 298 16.52 3.03 -18.77
N CYS A 299 16.59 3.61 -17.56
CA CYS A 299 15.70 4.69 -17.13
C CYS A 299 16.39 6.04 -17.28
N GLY A 300 15.79 6.95 -18.03
CA GLY A 300 16.26 8.32 -18.14
C GLY A 300 15.98 9.16 -16.88
N ALA A 301 16.48 10.40 -16.84
CA ALA A 301 16.28 11.31 -15.72
C ALA A 301 14.79 11.65 -15.46
N ASP A 302 13.97 11.59 -16.52
CA ASP A 302 12.53 11.88 -16.43
C ASP A 302 11.66 10.66 -16.09
N GLY A 303 12.29 9.52 -15.79
CA GLY A 303 11.63 8.25 -15.61
C GLY A 303 11.26 7.56 -16.94
N TYR A 304 10.52 6.47 -16.87
CA TYR A 304 10.10 5.73 -18.06
C TYR A 304 9.02 6.46 -18.86
N SER A 305 9.13 6.39 -20.21
CA SER A 305 8.00 6.60 -21.12
C SER A 305 6.96 5.50 -20.96
N LYS A 306 5.81 5.61 -21.64
CA LYS A 306 4.79 4.55 -21.62
C LYS A 306 5.32 3.24 -22.19
N GLU A 307 6.05 3.34 -23.29
CA GLU A 307 6.61 2.21 -24.02
C GLU A 307 7.68 1.50 -23.19
N GLU A 308 8.61 2.23 -22.60
CA GLU A 308 9.66 1.69 -21.73
C GLU A 308 9.07 1.03 -20.48
N ALA A 309 8.02 1.62 -19.87
CA ALA A 309 7.33 1.03 -18.73
C ALA A 309 6.60 -0.26 -19.09
N VAL A 310 6.02 -0.36 -20.29
CA VAL A 310 5.42 -1.60 -20.80
C VAL A 310 6.51 -2.66 -20.98
N GLU A 311 7.61 -2.34 -21.67
CA GLU A 311 8.71 -3.25 -21.93
C GLU A 311 9.35 -3.75 -20.62
N GLU A 312 9.60 -2.87 -19.65
CA GLU A 312 10.11 -3.26 -18.33
C GLU A 312 9.12 -4.18 -17.59
N ALA A 313 7.82 -3.87 -17.65
CA ALA A 313 6.79 -4.69 -17.02
C ALA A 313 6.61 -6.06 -17.69
N GLU A 314 6.88 -6.18 -19.00
CA GLU A 314 6.83 -7.45 -19.76
C GLU A 314 7.90 -8.45 -19.32
N ARG A 315 8.99 -7.98 -18.72
CA ARG A 315 10.03 -8.84 -18.14
C ARG A 315 9.54 -9.64 -16.94
N CYS A 316 8.42 -9.24 -16.33
CA CYS A 316 7.90 -9.90 -15.13
C CYS A 316 7.42 -11.33 -15.42
N ILE A 317 8.03 -12.30 -14.73
CA ILE A 317 7.70 -13.73 -14.86
C ILE A 317 6.41 -14.15 -14.17
N GLN A 318 5.67 -13.20 -13.56
CA GLN A 318 4.39 -13.46 -12.90
C GLN A 318 4.45 -14.61 -11.89
N CYS A 319 5.42 -14.54 -10.95
CA CYS A 319 5.67 -15.58 -9.96
C CYS A 319 4.40 -16.26 -9.43
N HIS A 320 4.36 -17.56 -9.50
CA HIS A 320 3.27 -18.40 -9.01
C HIS A 320 3.86 -19.63 -8.29
N CYS A 321 3.01 -20.45 -7.70
CA CYS A 321 3.46 -21.63 -6.97
C CYS A 321 3.70 -22.82 -7.92
N ASP A 322 4.94 -23.28 -7.97
CA ASP A 322 5.37 -24.46 -8.72
C ASP A 322 5.74 -25.63 -7.80
N GLU A 323 5.38 -25.57 -6.52
CA GLU A 323 5.79 -26.57 -5.52
C GLU A 323 5.40 -27.99 -5.91
N CYS A 324 4.20 -28.17 -6.46
CA CYS A 324 3.71 -29.48 -6.90
C CYS A 324 4.48 -30.03 -8.10
N MET A 325 5.13 -29.16 -8.89
CA MET A 325 5.89 -29.59 -10.06
C MET A 325 7.21 -30.28 -9.70
N LYS A 326 7.77 -30.00 -8.51
CA LYS A 326 9.02 -30.61 -8.04
C LYS A 326 8.99 -32.15 -8.01
N SER A 327 7.82 -32.71 -7.79
CA SER A 327 7.62 -34.17 -7.65
C SER A 327 6.69 -34.75 -8.71
N CYS A 328 6.33 -33.98 -9.73
CA CYS A 328 5.42 -34.43 -10.77
C CYS A 328 6.19 -35.19 -11.85
N VAL A 329 5.98 -36.51 -11.91
CA VAL A 329 6.61 -37.43 -12.88
C VAL A 329 6.16 -37.14 -14.33
N TYR A 330 5.10 -36.37 -14.54
CA TYR A 330 4.55 -36.05 -15.86
C TYR A 330 4.94 -34.69 -16.40
N LEU A 331 5.50 -33.82 -15.55
CA LEU A 331 5.83 -32.43 -15.89
C LEU A 331 7.32 -32.12 -15.72
N SER A 332 8.13 -33.10 -15.33
CA SER A 332 9.59 -32.99 -15.19
C SER A 332 10.31 -33.32 -16.49
#